data_0920c38925c963f7d0093a705a4ff9d9
#
_entry.id   0920c38925c963f7d0093a705a4ff9d9
#
_cell.length_a   1.000
_cell.length_b   1.000
_cell.length_c   1.000
_cell.angle_alpha   90.00
_cell.angle_beta   90.00
_cell.angle_gamma   90.00
#
_symmetry.space_group_name_H-M   'P 1'
#
loop_
_entity.id
_entity.type
_entity.pdbx_description
1 polymer ?
#
loop_
_entity_poly.entity_id
_entity_poly.type
_entity_poly.pdbx_seq_one_letter_code
_entity_poly.pdbx_strand_id
1 'polypeptide(L)'
;MNLIFDSEHVKVYDDVLPEEDFEMLFEWFNQIPFMNIQQAEGVWNKVWNPDAKVLKGQPIYFPAGRIPPLDGIDKSLIAIIEKINTIIDSGRVTMTPYYYMPGSGLKWHNDRAHQKAFTFYCHKSWSPEWGGEFQTIDMRGEDRKMIWKVFDNKELFDAMISKGIGQFFHPKPNRLIVNSNIMHKINTTSTDSSARLSLQGFIA
;
A
#
# COMPACT_ATOMS: atom_id res chain seq x y z
N MET A 1 -14.28 -10.93 -7.63
CA MET A 1 -12.80 -10.79 -7.60
C MET A 1 -12.21 -11.32 -8.90
N ASN A 2 -11.41 -10.50 -9.57
CA ASN A 2 -10.82 -10.78 -10.87
C ASN A 2 -9.31 -10.55 -10.81
N LEU A 3 -8.50 -11.56 -11.10
CA LEU A 3 -7.06 -11.40 -11.33
C LEU A 3 -6.89 -10.76 -12.71
N ILE A 4 -6.40 -9.51 -12.74
CA ILE A 4 -6.27 -8.71 -13.97
C ILE A 4 -4.83 -8.56 -14.46
N PHE A 5 -3.87 -8.82 -13.57
CA PHE A 5 -2.45 -8.79 -13.90
C PHE A 5 -1.71 -9.81 -13.03
N ASP A 6 -0.83 -10.61 -13.66
CA ASP A 6 0.02 -11.60 -12.99
C ASP A 6 1.43 -11.57 -13.59
N SER A 7 2.41 -11.29 -12.75
CA SER A 7 3.82 -11.36 -13.09
C SER A 7 4.62 -11.99 -11.93
N GLU A 8 5.91 -12.22 -12.14
CA GLU A 8 6.79 -12.77 -11.10
C GLU A 8 6.75 -11.96 -9.80
N HIS A 9 6.63 -10.63 -9.90
CA HIS A 9 6.77 -9.73 -8.76
C HIS A 9 5.49 -8.99 -8.37
N VAL A 10 4.48 -8.97 -9.23
CA VAL A 10 3.25 -8.19 -8.97
C VAL A 10 2.03 -8.97 -9.42
N LYS A 11 1.04 -9.04 -8.55
CA LYS A 11 -0.32 -9.53 -8.86
C LYS A 11 -1.32 -8.42 -8.54
N VAL A 12 -2.29 -8.23 -9.43
CA VAL A 12 -3.35 -7.23 -9.26
C VAL A 12 -4.71 -7.88 -9.38
N TYR A 13 -5.54 -7.66 -8.38
CA TYR A 13 -6.90 -8.16 -8.32
C TYR A 13 -7.88 -6.98 -8.26
N ASP A 14 -8.92 -7.04 -9.08
CA ASP A 14 -10.05 -6.10 -9.04
C ASP A 14 -11.28 -6.74 -8.41
N ASP A 15 -12.16 -5.89 -7.90
CA ASP A 15 -13.45 -6.27 -7.34
C ASP A 15 -13.29 -7.37 -6.26
N VAL A 16 -12.37 -7.11 -5.33
CA VAL A 16 -11.92 -8.08 -4.32
C VAL A 16 -13.01 -8.41 -3.33
N LEU A 17 -13.73 -7.39 -2.86
CA LEU A 17 -14.84 -7.53 -1.93
C LEU A 17 -16.18 -7.35 -2.67
N PRO A 18 -17.25 -8.03 -2.25
CA PRO A 18 -18.61 -7.62 -2.59
C PRO A 18 -18.85 -6.15 -2.23
N GLU A 19 -19.78 -5.51 -2.91
CA GLU A 19 -20.06 -4.08 -2.73
C GLU A 19 -20.45 -3.75 -1.27
N GLU A 20 -21.29 -4.56 -0.65
CA GLU A 20 -21.70 -4.38 0.75
C GLU A 20 -20.50 -4.43 1.71
N ASP A 21 -19.59 -5.39 1.53
CA ASP A 21 -18.39 -5.52 2.34
C ASP A 21 -17.43 -4.33 2.11
N PHE A 22 -17.34 -3.85 0.88
CA PHE A 22 -16.51 -2.71 0.54
C PHE A 22 -17.04 -1.41 1.14
N GLU A 23 -18.36 -1.18 1.09
CA GLU A 23 -19.02 -0.05 1.74
C GLU A 23 -18.79 -0.07 3.26
N MET A 24 -18.95 -1.23 3.90
CA MET A 24 -18.69 -1.38 5.33
C MET A 24 -17.23 -1.04 5.69
N LEU A 25 -16.27 -1.48 4.88
CA LEU A 25 -14.86 -1.15 5.07
C LEU A 25 -14.60 0.34 4.92
N PHE A 26 -15.23 1.00 3.94
CA PHE A 26 -15.13 2.44 3.74
C PHE A 26 -15.68 3.22 4.95
N GLU A 27 -16.86 2.85 5.44
CA GLU A 27 -17.46 3.48 6.63
C GLU A 27 -16.56 3.31 7.87
N TRP A 28 -15.97 2.13 8.04
CA TRP A 28 -15.00 1.91 9.11
C TRP A 28 -13.79 2.85 9.01
N PHE A 29 -13.24 3.08 7.81
CA PHE A 29 -12.14 4.03 7.60
C PHE A 29 -12.47 5.44 8.09
N ASN A 30 -13.72 5.87 7.99
CA ASN A 30 -14.16 7.19 8.44
C ASN A 30 -14.33 7.30 9.97
N GLN A 31 -14.33 6.18 10.70
CA GLN A 31 -14.58 6.12 12.12
C GLN A 31 -13.33 5.87 12.96
N ILE A 32 -12.27 5.31 12.39
CA ILE A 32 -11.05 4.99 13.13
C ILE A 32 -10.20 6.22 13.42
N PRO A 33 -9.50 6.23 14.56
CA PRO A 33 -8.54 7.29 14.86
C PRO A 33 -7.30 7.15 13.98
N PHE A 34 -6.84 8.27 13.47
CA PHE A 34 -5.59 8.39 12.73
C PHE A 34 -4.61 9.31 13.45
N MET A 35 -3.32 9.01 13.32
CA MET A 35 -2.22 9.87 13.76
C MET A 35 -1.39 10.32 12.56
N ASN A 36 -0.75 11.47 12.67
CA ASN A 36 0.19 11.93 11.64
C ASN A 36 1.38 10.98 11.55
N ILE A 37 1.77 10.60 10.33
CA ILE A 37 2.86 9.66 10.07
C ILE A 37 4.19 10.15 10.65
N GLN A 38 4.43 11.46 10.69
CA GLN A 38 5.64 12.07 11.21
C GLN A 38 5.74 11.99 12.75
N GLN A 39 4.60 11.79 13.41
CA GLN A 39 4.50 11.61 14.86
C GLN A 39 4.53 10.13 15.27
N ALA A 40 4.38 9.21 14.31
CA ALA A 40 4.40 7.78 14.57
C ALA A 40 5.83 7.29 14.77
N GLU A 41 6.08 6.62 15.90
CA GLU A 41 7.38 5.98 16.16
C GLU A 41 7.65 4.85 15.15
N GLY A 42 8.94 4.64 14.83
CA GLY A 42 9.40 3.52 14.00
C GLY A 42 9.03 3.61 12.53
N VAL A 43 8.55 4.74 12.06
CA VAL A 43 8.21 4.94 10.65
C VAL A 43 9.43 5.39 9.84
N TRP A 44 9.55 4.88 8.63
CA TRP A 44 10.56 5.29 7.66
C TRP A 44 10.25 6.68 7.09
N ASN A 45 10.58 7.73 7.83
CA ASN A 45 10.29 9.10 7.39
C ASN A 45 10.96 9.49 6.06
N LYS A 46 12.05 8.81 5.68
CA LYS A 46 12.79 9.10 4.44
C LYS A 46 12.10 8.65 3.15
N VAL A 47 11.17 7.68 3.21
CA VAL A 47 10.43 7.23 2.02
C VAL A 47 9.34 8.21 1.61
N TRP A 48 8.87 9.05 2.52
CA TRP A 48 7.81 10.01 2.24
C TRP A 48 8.36 11.20 1.45
N ASN A 49 7.52 11.76 0.58
CA ASN A 49 7.83 13.06 0.01
C ASN A 49 7.93 14.10 1.14
N PRO A 50 8.79 15.14 1.04
CA PRO A 50 9.00 16.09 2.13
C PRO A 50 7.72 16.75 2.64
N ASP A 51 6.77 17.01 1.73
CA ASP A 51 5.50 17.69 2.03
C ASP A 51 4.32 16.71 2.19
N ALA A 52 4.60 15.41 2.23
CA ALA A 52 3.55 14.40 2.32
C ALA A 52 2.78 14.53 3.64
N LYS A 53 1.47 14.69 3.53
CA LYS A 53 0.52 14.68 4.64
C LYS A 53 -0.18 13.35 4.68
N VAL A 54 0.37 12.42 5.44
CA VAL A 54 -0.16 11.06 5.55
C VAL A 54 -0.56 10.79 6.98
N LEU A 55 -1.73 10.22 7.15
CA LEU A 55 -2.23 9.73 8.41
C LEU A 55 -2.17 8.22 8.44
N LYS A 56 -1.87 7.66 9.60
CA LYS A 56 -1.74 6.23 9.85
C LYS A 56 -2.69 5.81 10.97
N GLY A 57 -3.47 4.77 10.74
CA GLY A 57 -4.27 4.12 11.78
C GLY A 57 -3.45 3.10 12.56
N GLN A 58 -4.09 2.44 13.53
CA GLN A 58 -3.48 1.37 14.30
C GLN A 58 -3.24 0.13 13.42
N PRO A 59 -2.07 -0.53 13.52
CA PRO A 59 -1.82 -1.78 12.81
C PRO A 59 -2.72 -2.91 13.30
N ILE A 60 -3.15 -3.75 12.37
CA ILE A 60 -3.92 -4.97 12.61
C ILE A 60 -3.00 -6.16 12.31
N TYR A 61 -2.93 -7.14 13.21
CA TYR A 61 -2.04 -8.29 13.12
C TYR A 61 -2.81 -9.60 12.95
N PHE A 62 -2.39 -10.45 12.00
CA PHE A 62 -2.93 -11.79 11.78
C PHE A 62 -1.84 -12.88 11.90
N PRO A 63 -2.16 -14.12 12.31
CA PRO A 63 -3.49 -14.60 12.73
C PRO A 63 -3.98 -13.93 14.00
N ALA A 64 -5.28 -13.86 14.10
CA ALA A 64 -5.99 -13.25 15.20
C ALA A 64 -5.59 -13.87 16.56
N GLY A 65 -4.95 -13.13 17.34
CA GLY A 65 -4.56 -13.35 18.73
C GLY A 65 -4.09 -12.05 19.32
N ARG A 66 -3.85 -11.07 18.46
CA ARG A 66 -3.48 -9.70 18.80
C ARG A 66 -4.08 -8.71 17.82
N ILE A 67 -5.39 -8.75 17.64
CA ILE A 67 -6.06 -7.52 17.27
C ILE A 67 -5.97 -6.68 18.55
N PRO A 68 -5.31 -5.50 18.56
CA PRO A 68 -5.52 -4.59 19.66
C PRO A 68 -7.05 -4.50 19.81
N PRO A 69 -7.59 -4.42 21.02
CA PRO A 69 -9.02 -4.18 21.16
C PRO A 69 -9.28 -2.87 20.44
N LEU A 70 -9.67 -2.99 19.17
CA LEU A 70 -10.27 -1.92 18.43
C LEU A 70 -11.66 -1.86 19.04
N ASP A 71 -11.77 -1.12 20.14
CA ASP A 71 -13.05 -0.82 20.75
C ASP A 71 -13.96 -0.32 19.63
N GLY A 72 -14.94 -1.13 19.22
CA GLY A 72 -15.87 -0.82 18.14
C GLY A 72 -15.64 -1.50 16.79
N ILE A 73 -14.65 -2.42 16.61
CA ILE A 73 -14.65 -3.24 15.39
C ILE A 73 -15.76 -4.27 15.48
N ASP A 74 -16.73 -4.12 14.58
CA ASP A 74 -17.75 -5.13 14.33
C ASP A 74 -17.07 -6.44 13.85
N LYS A 75 -17.61 -7.59 14.28
CA LYS A 75 -17.16 -8.93 13.85
C LYS A 75 -17.20 -9.10 12.33
N SER A 76 -18.09 -8.42 11.65
CA SER A 76 -18.18 -8.37 10.19
C SER A 76 -16.93 -7.78 9.54
N LEU A 77 -16.37 -6.71 10.12
CA LEU A 77 -15.14 -6.12 9.62
C LEU A 77 -13.94 -7.07 9.77
N ILE A 78 -13.87 -7.81 10.88
CA ILE A 78 -12.85 -8.84 11.08
C ILE A 78 -12.95 -9.88 9.96
N ALA A 79 -14.16 -10.33 9.63
CA ALA A 79 -14.37 -11.29 8.54
C ALA A 79 -13.93 -10.73 7.17
N ILE A 80 -14.15 -9.44 6.91
CA ILE A 80 -13.67 -8.77 5.70
C ILE A 80 -12.13 -8.76 5.63
N ILE A 81 -11.48 -8.41 6.72
CA ILE A 81 -10.02 -8.39 6.81
C ILE A 81 -9.44 -9.80 6.65
N GLU A 82 -10.05 -10.81 7.25
CA GLU A 82 -9.67 -12.22 7.09
C GLU A 82 -9.81 -12.68 5.63
N LYS A 83 -10.83 -12.23 4.91
CA LYS A 83 -11.01 -12.50 3.49
C LYS A 83 -9.88 -11.91 2.64
N ILE A 84 -9.49 -10.66 2.89
CA ILE A 84 -8.31 -10.06 2.25
C ILE A 84 -7.07 -10.91 2.56
N ASN A 85 -6.87 -11.29 3.83
CA ASN A 85 -5.75 -12.13 4.24
C ASN A 85 -5.71 -13.48 3.52
N THR A 86 -6.85 -14.13 3.31
CA THR A 86 -6.96 -15.40 2.58
C THR A 86 -6.50 -15.25 1.12
N ILE A 87 -6.82 -14.11 0.47
CA ILE A 87 -6.43 -13.85 -0.92
C ILE A 87 -4.91 -13.70 -1.06
N ILE A 88 -4.25 -13.08 -0.06
CA ILE A 88 -2.79 -12.91 -0.09
C ILE A 88 -2.01 -14.16 0.32
N ASP A 89 -2.71 -15.24 0.70
CA ASP A 89 -2.15 -16.56 1.04
C ASP A 89 -0.97 -16.47 2.00
N SER A 90 -1.20 -15.91 3.17
CA SER A 90 -0.12 -15.66 4.11
C SER A 90 -0.36 -16.23 5.50
N GLY A 91 0.74 -16.70 6.11
CA GLY A 91 0.72 -17.18 7.49
C GLY A 91 0.69 -16.06 8.53
N ARG A 92 1.36 -14.94 8.27
CA ARG A 92 1.44 -13.77 9.15
C ARG A 92 1.37 -12.49 8.36
N VAL A 93 0.41 -11.66 8.66
CA VAL A 93 0.18 -10.38 8.00
C VAL A 93 0.06 -9.26 9.02
N THR A 94 0.68 -8.15 8.72
CA THR A 94 0.39 -6.87 9.37
C THR A 94 -0.30 -5.98 8.37
N MET A 95 -1.49 -5.49 8.70
CA MET A 95 -2.25 -4.51 7.91
C MET A 95 -2.32 -3.18 8.64
N THR A 96 -2.13 -2.10 7.92
CA THR A 96 -2.21 -0.75 8.50
C THR A 96 -3.08 0.13 7.62
N PRO A 97 -4.11 0.80 8.17
CA PRO A 97 -4.87 1.79 7.44
C PRO A 97 -4.05 3.07 7.22
N TYR A 98 -4.07 3.58 6.00
CA TYR A 98 -3.42 4.83 5.62
C TYR A 98 -4.39 5.78 4.92
N TYR A 99 -4.27 7.05 5.27
CA TYR A 99 -5.00 8.16 4.69
C TYR A 99 -3.99 9.14 4.08
N TYR A 100 -3.83 9.11 2.78
CA TYR A 100 -2.95 10.01 2.03
C TYR A 100 -3.75 11.25 1.64
N MET A 101 -3.39 12.38 2.22
CA MET A 101 -3.96 13.66 1.82
C MET A 101 -3.49 14.04 0.41
N PRO A 102 -4.23 14.90 -0.31
CA PRO A 102 -3.80 15.46 -1.59
C PRO A 102 -2.35 16.00 -1.55
N GLY A 103 -1.61 15.80 -2.62
CA GLY A 103 -0.19 16.15 -2.72
C GLY A 103 0.77 15.13 -2.09
N SER A 104 0.27 14.02 -1.55
CA SER A 104 1.11 13.01 -0.89
C SER A 104 1.54 11.91 -1.84
N GLY A 105 2.73 11.38 -1.60
CA GLY A 105 3.30 10.24 -2.34
C GLY A 105 4.40 9.57 -1.55
N LEU A 106 4.90 8.46 -2.10
CA LEU A 106 5.94 7.63 -1.50
C LEU A 106 7.07 7.46 -2.52
N LYS A 107 8.31 7.75 -2.14
CA LYS A 107 9.48 7.66 -3.01
C LYS A 107 9.78 6.21 -3.39
N TRP A 108 10.66 6.04 -4.37
CA TRP A 108 11.18 4.73 -4.74
C TRP A 108 11.83 4.03 -3.55
N HIS A 109 11.39 2.80 -3.29
CA HIS A 109 11.92 1.94 -2.22
C HIS A 109 11.63 0.47 -2.54
N ASN A 110 12.12 -0.40 -1.67
CA ASN A 110 11.90 -1.83 -1.70
C ASN A 110 11.65 -2.33 -0.27
N ASP A 111 10.69 -3.23 -0.10
CA ASP A 111 10.23 -3.76 1.19
C ASP A 111 10.99 -5.02 1.62
N ARG A 112 12.30 -5.06 1.43
CA ARG A 112 13.16 -6.24 1.58
C ARG A 112 13.07 -7.03 2.88
N ALA A 113 12.66 -6.41 3.95
CA ALA A 113 12.50 -7.09 5.24
C ALA A 113 11.33 -8.08 5.24
N HIS A 114 10.50 -8.04 4.18
CA HIS A 114 9.28 -8.82 4.06
C HIS A 114 9.29 -9.66 2.80
N GLN A 115 8.62 -10.81 2.83
CA GLN A 115 8.49 -11.67 1.66
C GLN A 115 7.64 -11.04 0.57
N LYS A 116 6.53 -10.42 0.99
CA LYS A 116 5.61 -9.69 0.12
C LYS A 116 5.05 -8.48 0.85
N ALA A 117 4.58 -7.52 0.08
CA ALA A 117 3.77 -6.40 0.54
C ALA A 117 2.46 -6.36 -0.23
N PHE A 118 1.47 -5.67 0.30
CA PHE A 118 0.23 -5.44 -0.42
C PHE A 118 -0.34 -4.05 -0.15
N THR A 119 -1.14 -3.58 -1.09
CA THR A 119 -1.95 -2.37 -0.99
C THR A 119 -3.35 -2.67 -1.48
N PHE A 120 -4.35 -2.49 -0.61
CA PHE A 120 -5.76 -2.57 -0.95
C PHE A 120 -6.38 -1.17 -0.88
N TYR A 121 -7.04 -0.75 -1.96
CA TYR A 121 -7.60 0.59 -2.08
C TYR A 121 -9.03 0.66 -1.57
N CYS A 122 -9.26 1.55 -0.59
CA CYS A 122 -10.50 1.65 0.18
C CYS A 122 -11.33 2.92 -0.13
N HIS A 123 -10.86 3.84 -1.00
CA HIS A 123 -11.64 5.01 -1.41
C HIS A 123 -12.74 4.63 -2.41
N LYS A 124 -13.82 5.42 -2.49
CA LYS A 124 -15.01 5.11 -3.33
C LYS A 124 -14.84 5.45 -4.81
N SER A 125 -14.01 6.43 -5.12
CA SER A 125 -13.77 6.87 -6.49
C SER A 125 -12.34 7.36 -6.67
N TRP A 126 -11.85 7.32 -7.91
CA TRP A 126 -10.55 7.87 -8.27
C TRP A 126 -10.56 8.35 -9.72
N SER A 127 -9.94 9.52 -9.97
CA SER A 127 -9.71 10.00 -11.33
C SER A 127 -8.30 9.62 -11.79
N PRO A 128 -8.10 9.16 -13.03
CA PRO A 128 -6.76 8.92 -13.58
C PRO A 128 -5.88 10.18 -13.59
N GLU A 129 -6.47 11.38 -13.60
CA GLU A 129 -5.75 12.66 -13.56
C GLU A 129 -5.22 13.01 -12.15
N TRP A 130 -5.62 12.27 -11.13
CA TRP A 130 -5.23 12.55 -9.75
C TRP A 130 -3.88 11.96 -9.34
N GLY A 131 -3.24 11.16 -10.21
CA GLY A 131 -1.99 10.49 -9.85
C GLY A 131 -2.20 9.37 -8.83
N GLY A 132 -1.24 9.19 -7.94
CA GLY A 132 -1.32 8.18 -6.87
C GLY A 132 -1.11 6.73 -7.33
N GLU A 133 -0.66 6.52 -8.55
CA GLU A 133 -0.38 5.20 -9.12
C GLU A 133 0.69 4.47 -8.32
N PHE A 134 0.49 3.19 -8.15
CA PHE A 134 1.54 2.26 -7.75
C PHE A 134 2.43 2.00 -8.97
N GLN A 135 3.68 2.42 -8.90
CA GLN A 135 4.66 2.26 -9.97
C GLN A 135 5.74 1.27 -9.56
N THR A 136 6.15 0.42 -10.49
CA THR A 136 7.22 -0.56 -10.27
C THR A 136 8.25 -0.50 -11.38
N ILE A 137 9.49 -0.88 -11.04
CA ILE A 137 10.57 -1.09 -11.99
C ILE A 137 11.35 -2.33 -11.61
N ASP A 138 11.48 -3.28 -12.56
CA ASP A 138 12.27 -4.48 -12.35
C ASP A 138 13.73 -4.20 -12.69
N MET A 139 14.57 -4.20 -11.69
CA MET A 139 16.02 -3.98 -11.82
C MET A 139 16.81 -5.27 -12.10
N ARG A 140 16.13 -6.42 -12.28
CA ARG A 140 16.72 -7.73 -12.62
C ARG A 140 17.89 -8.14 -11.72
N GLY A 141 17.73 -7.91 -10.42
CA GLY A 141 18.71 -8.30 -9.40
C GLY A 141 19.86 -7.31 -9.17
N GLU A 142 19.97 -6.25 -9.96
CA GLU A 142 20.94 -5.16 -9.68
C GLU A 142 20.60 -4.42 -8.39
N ASP A 143 19.32 -4.27 -8.12
CA ASP A 143 18.79 -3.71 -6.89
C ASP A 143 19.20 -4.50 -5.64
N ARG A 144 19.39 -5.82 -5.73
CA ARG A 144 19.83 -6.65 -4.61
C ARG A 144 21.19 -6.22 -4.02
N LYS A 145 22.05 -5.59 -4.81
CA LYS A 145 23.36 -5.13 -4.38
C LYS A 145 23.34 -3.74 -3.76
N MET A 146 22.34 -2.91 -4.08
CA MET A 146 22.33 -1.47 -3.79
C MET A 146 21.39 -1.03 -2.68
N ILE A 147 20.61 -1.92 -2.08
CA ILE A 147 19.33 -1.64 -1.44
C ILE A 147 19.39 -0.88 -0.11
N TRP A 148 20.49 -0.90 0.60
CA TRP A 148 20.56 -0.22 1.90
C TRP A 148 20.68 1.31 1.81
N LYS A 149 20.77 1.90 0.61
CA LYS A 149 20.99 3.34 0.39
C LYS A 149 20.05 3.94 -0.67
N VAL A 150 18.83 3.44 -0.77
CA VAL A 150 17.89 3.85 -1.85
C VAL A 150 17.61 5.35 -1.88
N PHE A 151 17.61 6.02 -0.74
CA PHE A 151 17.07 7.38 -0.63
C PHE A 151 18.00 8.50 -1.14
N ASP A 152 19.27 8.21 -1.37
CA ASP A 152 20.24 9.19 -1.88
C ASP A 152 21.28 8.52 -2.79
N ASN A 153 20.90 7.42 -3.45
CA ASN A 153 21.82 6.65 -4.28
C ASN A 153 21.71 7.06 -5.74
N LYS A 154 22.62 7.94 -6.17
CA LYS A 154 22.67 8.42 -7.55
C LYS A 154 22.88 7.27 -8.56
N GLU A 155 23.72 6.29 -8.27
CA GLU A 155 23.99 5.16 -9.16
C GLU A 155 22.73 4.32 -9.41
N LEU A 156 21.92 4.08 -8.37
CA LEU A 156 20.65 3.39 -8.50
C LEU A 156 19.67 4.19 -9.36
N PHE A 157 19.57 5.50 -9.14
CA PHE A 157 18.68 6.34 -9.94
C PHE A 157 19.11 6.43 -11.40
N ASP A 158 20.40 6.54 -11.67
CA ASP A 158 20.94 6.52 -13.04
C ASP A 158 20.65 5.16 -13.72
N ALA A 159 20.78 4.05 -13.00
CA ALA A 159 20.43 2.73 -13.49
C ALA A 159 18.91 2.59 -13.77
N MET A 160 18.06 3.13 -12.89
CA MET A 160 16.61 3.14 -13.11
C MET A 160 16.22 3.95 -14.35
N ILE A 161 16.80 5.13 -14.52
CA ILE A 161 16.57 6.00 -15.69
C ILE A 161 17.07 5.31 -16.97
N SER A 162 18.24 4.69 -16.93
CA SER A 162 18.84 3.98 -18.05
C SER A 162 18.00 2.78 -18.52
N LYS A 163 17.29 2.09 -17.62
CA LYS A 163 16.33 1.04 -17.97
C LYS A 163 15.07 1.59 -18.62
N GLY A 164 14.58 2.74 -18.13
CA GLY A 164 13.50 3.52 -18.73
C GLY A 164 12.13 2.83 -18.84
N ILE A 165 11.99 1.60 -18.33
CA ILE A 165 10.77 0.78 -18.47
C ILE A 165 10.30 0.35 -17.10
N GLY A 166 9.04 0.66 -16.80
CA GLY A 166 8.35 0.24 -15.59
C GLY A 166 6.88 -0.04 -15.85
N GLN A 167 6.19 -0.41 -14.82
CA GLN A 167 4.74 -0.64 -14.82
C GLN A 167 4.09 0.36 -13.89
N PHE A 168 2.84 0.71 -14.15
CA PHE A 168 2.02 1.48 -13.24
C PHE A 168 0.62 0.89 -13.14
N PHE A 169 0.00 1.07 -11.98
CA PHE A 169 -1.35 0.60 -11.68
C PHE A 169 -2.11 1.73 -11.00
N HIS A 170 -3.23 2.14 -11.61
CA HIS A 170 -4.10 3.13 -10.99
C HIS A 170 -4.68 2.62 -9.67
N PRO A 171 -4.86 3.50 -8.69
CA PRO A 171 -5.50 3.16 -7.42
C PRO A 171 -7.03 3.06 -7.57
N LYS A 172 -7.48 2.07 -8.33
CA LYS A 172 -8.91 1.79 -8.51
C LYS A 172 -9.53 1.36 -7.18
N PRO A 173 -10.73 1.85 -6.80
CA PRO A 173 -11.47 1.34 -5.65
C PRO A 173 -11.62 -0.17 -5.68
N ASN A 174 -11.56 -0.82 -4.51
CA ASN A 174 -11.69 -2.27 -4.37
C ASN A 174 -10.66 -3.10 -5.16
N ARG A 175 -9.47 -2.49 -5.41
CA ARG A 175 -8.30 -3.15 -6.03
C ARG A 175 -7.30 -3.54 -4.97
N LEU A 176 -6.76 -4.76 -5.10
CA LEU A 176 -5.64 -5.27 -4.32
C LEU A 176 -4.42 -5.43 -5.23
N ILE A 177 -3.31 -4.83 -4.83
CA ILE A 177 -1.98 -5.07 -5.42
C ILE A 177 -1.15 -5.84 -4.41
N VAL A 178 -0.58 -6.97 -4.82
CA VAL A 178 0.40 -7.74 -4.04
C VAL A 178 1.73 -7.68 -4.79
N ASN A 179 2.79 -7.29 -4.09
CA ASN A 179 4.13 -7.19 -4.67
C ASN A 179 5.18 -7.92 -3.82
N SER A 180 6.22 -8.42 -4.47
CA SER A 180 7.36 -9.07 -3.83
C SER A 180 8.67 -8.49 -4.34
N ASN A 181 9.54 -8.05 -3.43
CA ASN A 181 10.95 -7.68 -3.71
C ASN A 181 11.20 -6.88 -5.00
N ILE A 182 10.33 -5.96 -5.35
CA ILE A 182 10.46 -5.07 -6.51
C ILE A 182 10.61 -3.63 -6.06
N MET A 183 11.43 -2.87 -6.77
CA MET A 183 11.49 -1.42 -6.60
C MET A 183 10.15 -0.81 -6.97
N HIS A 184 9.57 -0.06 -6.04
CA HIS A 184 8.26 0.56 -6.24
C HIS A 184 8.14 1.92 -5.56
N LYS A 185 7.16 2.67 -5.98
CA LYS A 185 6.77 3.95 -5.37
C LYS A 185 5.26 4.16 -5.49
N ILE A 186 4.76 5.12 -4.74
CA ILE A 186 3.45 5.71 -4.97
C ILE A 186 3.66 7.09 -5.60
N ASN A 187 3.13 7.29 -6.79
CA ASN A 187 3.21 8.59 -7.42
C ASN A 187 2.49 9.65 -6.58
N THR A 188 3.00 10.88 -6.60
CA THR A 188 2.38 11.98 -5.87
C THR A 188 0.98 12.24 -6.41
N THR A 189 0.01 12.35 -5.51
CA THR A 189 -1.35 12.73 -5.90
C THR A 189 -1.43 14.22 -6.21
N SER A 190 -2.34 14.61 -7.10
CA SER A 190 -2.67 16.02 -7.34
C SER A 190 -3.16 16.68 -6.05
N THR A 191 -2.94 17.99 -5.92
CA THR A 191 -3.50 18.80 -4.83
C THR A 191 -5.02 18.90 -4.90
N ASP A 192 -5.60 18.63 -6.07
CA ASP A 192 -7.05 18.67 -6.30
C ASP A 192 -7.70 17.27 -6.18
N SER A 193 -6.91 16.25 -5.83
CA SER A 193 -7.42 14.89 -5.65
C SER A 193 -8.27 14.78 -4.37
N SER A 194 -9.09 13.74 -4.32
CA SER A 194 -9.58 13.22 -3.05
C SER A 194 -8.45 12.55 -2.26
N ALA A 195 -8.69 12.31 -0.98
CA ALA A 195 -7.77 11.51 -0.18
C ALA A 195 -7.72 10.06 -0.68
N ARG A 196 -6.50 9.49 -0.75
CA ARG A 196 -6.29 8.10 -1.12
C ARG A 196 -6.29 7.23 0.12
N LEU A 197 -7.33 6.43 0.27
CA LEU A 197 -7.48 5.50 1.40
C LEU A 197 -6.94 4.12 1.01
N SER A 198 -6.16 3.51 1.87
CA SER A 198 -5.64 2.16 1.62
C SER A 198 -5.36 1.37 2.90
N LEU A 199 -5.59 0.06 2.85
CA LEU A 199 -4.96 -0.90 3.75
C LEU A 199 -3.65 -1.33 3.11
N GLN A 200 -2.55 -1.13 3.82
CA GLN A 200 -1.23 -1.56 3.37
C GLN A 200 -0.66 -2.54 4.39
N GLY A 201 0.07 -3.52 3.91
CA GLY A 201 0.60 -4.50 4.82
C GLY A 201 1.76 -5.30 4.28
N PHE A 202 2.31 -6.08 5.19
CA PHE A 202 3.47 -6.92 4.96
C PHE A 202 3.16 -8.36 5.31
N ILE A 203 3.73 -9.25 4.53
CA ILE A 203 3.68 -10.70 4.68
C ILE A 203 5.07 -11.16 5.14
N ALA A 204 5.11 -11.80 6.30
CA ALA A 204 6.35 -12.32 6.90
C ALA A 204 6.61 -13.76 6.48
#